data_5f476bb79a66fc201e5efff1891447d3
#
_entry.id   5f476bb79a66fc201e5efff1891447d3
#
_cell.length_a   1.000
_cell.length_b   1.000
_cell.length_c   1.000
_cell.angle_alpha   90.00
_cell.angle_beta   90.00
_cell.angle_gamma   90.00
#
_symmetry.space_group_name_H-M   'P 1'
#
loop_
_entity.id
_entity.type
_entity.pdbx_description
1 polymer ?
#
loop_
_entity_poly.entity_id
_entity_poly.type
_entity_poly.pdbx_seq_one_letter_code
_entity_poly.pdbx_strand_id
1 'polypeptide(L)'
;MTIQYENQGFNLTATTTTTILTAPTTGRLLIKQIQATNGSNGALSLVTQIVDTSASSAVFRIGNQSIPANSTLDIXTNVLVLEEGDIIKMTCSTANEIQGIISYALLDRSQENG
;
A
#
# COMPACT_ATOMS: atom_id res chain seq x y z
N MET A 1 4.73 -14.38 -19.49
CA MET A 1 4.44 -13.46 -18.38
C MET A 1 5.24 -12.18 -18.54
N THR A 2 4.60 -11.09 -18.34
CA THR A 2 5.24 -9.78 -18.44
C THR A 2 5.44 -9.20 -17.05
N ILE A 3 6.62 -8.66 -16.80
CA ILE A 3 6.90 -8.01 -15.54
C ILE A 3 7.04 -6.52 -15.80
N GLN A 4 6.26 -5.73 -15.08
CA GLN A 4 6.29 -4.28 -15.22
C GLN A 4 6.57 -3.66 -13.87
N TYR A 5 7.50 -2.71 -13.85
CA TYR A 5 7.76 -1.94 -12.62
C TYR A 5 6.90 -0.70 -12.64
N GLU A 6 6.15 -0.50 -11.57
CA GLU A 6 5.18 0.58 -11.50
C GLU A 6 5.22 1.23 -10.13
N ASN A 7 4.53 2.35 -10.02
CA ASN A 7 4.33 2.96 -8.72
C ASN A 7 2.91 3.50 -8.62
N GLN A 8 2.47 3.69 -7.39
CA GLN A 8 1.16 4.24 -7.11
C GLN A 8 1.31 5.27 -6.01
N GLY A 9 1.04 6.52 -6.33
CA GLY A 9 1.02 7.57 -5.31
C GLY A 9 -0.26 7.53 -4.53
N PHE A 10 -0.23 8.01 -3.28
CA PHE A 10 -1.44 8.12 -2.50
C PHE A 10 -1.43 9.37 -1.63
N ASN A 11 -2.63 9.83 -1.34
CA ASN A 11 -2.86 10.99 -0.51
C ASN A 11 -4.06 10.66 0.37
N LEU A 12 -3.85 10.59 1.67
CA LEU A 12 -4.93 10.18 2.57
C LEU A 12 -5.77 11.39 2.93
N THR A 13 -6.92 11.50 2.30
CA THR A 13 -7.80 12.66 2.45
C THR A 13 -8.86 12.47 3.51
N ALA A 14 -8.88 11.32 4.18
CA ALA A 14 -9.87 11.03 5.20
C ALA A 14 -9.20 10.25 6.32
N THR A 15 -9.88 10.20 7.47
CA THR A 15 -9.39 9.40 8.59
C THR A 15 -10.00 8.00 8.61
N THR A 16 -10.89 7.70 7.68
CA THR A 16 -11.40 6.36 7.52
C THR A 16 -10.44 5.52 6.69
N THR A 17 -10.64 4.21 6.72
CA THR A 17 -9.78 3.31 5.97
C THR A 17 -9.95 3.53 4.47
N THR A 18 -8.84 3.70 3.77
CA THR A 18 -8.82 4.03 2.36
C THR A 18 -8.10 2.93 1.58
N THR A 19 -8.69 2.51 0.46
CA THR A 19 -8.03 1.56 -0.44
C THR A 19 -6.94 2.28 -1.21
N ILE A 20 -5.72 1.73 -1.15
CA ILE A 20 -4.57 2.34 -1.81
C ILE A 20 -4.22 1.62 -3.09
N LEU A 21 -4.20 0.29 -3.07
CA LEU A 21 -3.72 -0.49 -4.20
C LEU A 21 -4.41 -1.84 -4.19
N THR A 22 -4.89 -2.27 -5.36
CA THR A 22 -5.54 -3.56 -5.51
C THR A 22 -4.81 -4.37 -6.57
N ALA A 23 -4.43 -5.59 -6.23
CA ALA A 23 -3.83 -6.48 -7.22
C ALA A 23 -4.89 -6.90 -8.23
N PRO A 24 -4.54 -6.95 -9.52
CA PRO A 24 -5.52 -7.36 -10.52
C PRO A 24 -5.92 -8.82 -10.32
N THR A 25 -7.05 -9.20 -10.90
CA THR A 25 -7.52 -10.58 -10.77
C THR A 25 -6.69 -11.55 -11.62
N THR A 26 -5.88 -11.03 -12.53
CA THR A 26 -5.05 -11.84 -13.42
C THR A 26 -3.57 -11.80 -13.08
N GLY A 27 -3.19 -11.17 -11.96
CA GLY A 27 -1.77 -11.04 -11.68
C GLY A 27 -1.49 -10.81 -10.23
N ARG A 28 -0.21 -10.74 -9.94
CA ARG A 28 0.29 -10.52 -8.58
C ARG A 28 1.16 -9.28 -8.56
N LEU A 29 1.25 -8.68 -7.38
CA LEU A 29 2.14 -7.55 -7.19
C LEU A 29 3.22 -7.92 -6.19
N LEU A 30 4.46 -7.58 -6.53
CA LEU A 30 5.56 -7.64 -5.57
C LEU A 30 5.80 -6.22 -5.09
N ILE A 31 5.43 -5.96 -3.87
CA ILE A 31 5.60 -4.62 -3.31
C ILE A 31 7.04 -4.47 -2.89
N LYS A 32 7.73 -3.50 -3.49
CA LYS A 32 9.15 -3.30 -3.22
C LYS A 32 9.39 -2.30 -2.12
N GLN A 33 8.53 -1.28 -2.05
CA GLN A 33 8.70 -0.22 -1.06
C GLN A 33 7.38 0.50 -0.87
N ILE A 34 7.09 0.85 0.37
CA ILE A 34 6.00 1.76 0.70
C ILE A 34 6.61 2.89 1.51
N GLN A 35 6.43 4.09 1.04
CA GLN A 35 7.00 5.28 1.65
C GLN A 35 5.87 6.24 1.97
N ALA A 36 5.86 6.78 3.18
CA ALA A 36 4.82 7.71 3.60
C ALA A 36 5.43 8.92 4.29
N THR A 37 4.89 10.08 3.99
CA THR A 37 5.37 11.36 4.51
C THR A 37 4.27 12.03 5.30
N ASN A 38 4.62 12.51 6.48
CA ASN A 38 3.74 13.32 7.32
C ASN A 38 4.11 14.77 7.14
N GLY A 39 3.22 15.56 6.55
CA GLY A 39 3.48 16.97 6.30
C GLY A 39 2.99 17.89 7.40
N SER A 40 2.55 17.34 8.52
CA SER A 40 2.05 18.18 9.61
C SER A 40 3.14 18.48 10.63
N ASN A 41 2.82 19.35 11.57
CA ASN A 41 3.77 19.75 12.61
C ASN A 41 3.71 18.87 13.85
N GLY A 42 2.94 17.81 13.81
CA GLY A 42 2.85 16.86 14.92
C GLY A 42 2.93 15.45 14.41
N ALA A 43 3.31 14.52 15.27
CA ALA A 43 3.37 13.11 14.87
C ALA A 43 1.96 12.61 14.56
N LEU A 44 1.85 11.76 13.54
CA LEU A 44 0.59 11.17 13.13
C LEU A 44 0.74 9.67 13.05
N SER A 45 -0.33 8.94 13.35
CA SER A 45 -0.29 7.50 13.24
C SER A 45 -0.79 7.05 11.88
N LEU A 46 -0.20 5.97 11.40
CA LEU A 46 -0.58 5.35 10.13
C LEU A 46 -0.65 3.85 10.32
N VAL A 47 -1.79 3.28 9.98
CA VAL A 47 -1.99 1.84 10.00
C VAL A 47 -2.11 1.37 8.56
N THR A 48 -1.34 0.34 8.21
CA THR A 48 -1.38 -0.26 6.89
C THR A 48 -1.89 -1.68 7.02
N GLN A 49 -2.87 -2.03 6.19
CA GLN A 49 -3.53 -3.33 6.25
C GLN A 49 -3.47 -3.99 4.88
N ILE A 50 -3.50 -5.32 4.89
CA ILE A 50 -3.70 -6.08 3.67
C ILE A 50 -5.01 -6.86 3.83
N VAL A 51 -5.80 -6.87 2.77
CA VAL A 51 -7.01 -7.69 2.71
C VAL A 51 -6.71 -8.88 1.84
N ASP A 52 -6.74 -10.07 2.43
CA ASP A 52 -6.45 -11.32 1.72
C ASP A 52 -7.77 -11.87 1.20
N THR A 53 -8.08 -11.60 -0.05
CA THR A 53 -9.38 -11.97 -0.59
C THR A 53 -9.55 -13.46 -0.72
N SER A 54 -8.48 -14.22 -0.86
CA SER A 54 -8.59 -15.68 -0.95
C SER A 54 -8.83 -16.31 0.42
N ALA A 55 -8.70 -15.54 1.49
CA ALA A 55 -8.98 -16.03 2.84
C ALA A 55 -10.23 -15.39 3.39
N SER A 56 -11.28 -15.31 2.56
CA SER A 56 -12.57 -14.72 2.91
C SER A 56 -12.43 -13.26 3.29
N SER A 57 -11.55 -12.56 2.60
CA SER A 57 -11.29 -11.14 2.83
C SER A 57 -10.81 -10.85 4.25
N ALA A 58 -10.01 -11.76 4.78
CA ALA A 58 -9.39 -11.53 6.09
C ALA A 58 -8.48 -10.32 6.03
N VAL A 59 -8.49 -9.52 7.09
CA VAL A 59 -7.71 -8.30 7.16
C VAL A 59 -6.54 -8.49 8.11
N PHE A 60 -5.35 -8.17 7.63
CA PHE A 60 -4.16 -8.26 8.47
C PHE A 60 -3.47 -6.91 8.53
N ARG A 61 -3.12 -6.50 9.73
CA ARG A 61 -2.38 -5.26 9.92
C ARG A 61 -0.91 -5.52 9.67
N ILE A 62 -0.32 -4.82 8.69
CA ILE A 62 1.08 -5.06 8.35
C ILE A 62 1.97 -3.87 8.70
N GLY A 63 1.38 -2.77 9.14
CA GLY A 63 2.15 -1.63 9.60
C GLY A 63 1.33 -0.84 10.57
N ASN A 64 1.98 -0.34 11.63
CA ASN A 64 1.32 0.48 12.62
C ASN A 64 2.40 1.38 13.21
N GLN A 65 2.54 2.54 12.59
CA GLN A 65 3.64 3.41 12.91
C GLN A 65 3.17 4.80 13.29
N SER A 66 4.00 5.46 14.09
CA SER A 66 3.87 6.88 14.31
C SER A 66 4.90 7.56 13.42
N ILE A 67 4.45 8.44 12.53
CA ILE A 67 5.34 9.15 11.64
C ILE A 67 5.61 10.51 12.25
N PRO A 68 6.88 10.82 12.58
CA PRO A 68 7.18 12.11 13.20
C PRO A 68 6.79 13.27 12.31
N ALA A 69 6.63 14.44 12.93
CA ALA A 69 6.28 15.64 12.19
C ALA A 69 7.27 15.89 11.07
N ASN A 70 6.76 16.27 9.92
CA ASN A 70 7.56 16.68 8.77
C ASN A 70 8.62 15.64 8.39
N SER A 71 8.23 14.35 8.45
CA SER A 71 9.18 13.25 8.22
C SER A 71 8.61 12.22 7.28
N THR A 72 9.49 11.41 6.72
CA THR A 72 9.12 10.31 5.82
C THR A 72 9.63 9.01 6.42
N LEU A 73 8.79 7.97 6.39
CA LEU A 73 9.18 6.64 6.82
C LEU A 73 8.96 5.64 5.70
N ASP A 74 9.81 4.60 5.69
CA ASP A 74 9.57 3.42 4.86
C ASP A 74 8.69 2.46 5.65
N ILE A 75 7.58 2.10 5.07
CA ILE A 75 6.65 1.18 5.72
C ILE A 75 7.01 -0.28 5.45
N UNK A 76 7.34 -0.83 4.26
CA UNK A 76 7.59 -1.76 4.12
C UNK A 76 8.55 -1.78 3.66
N THR A 77 9.60 -2.24 4.03
CA THR A 77 10.92 -2.26 3.44
C THR A 77 11.30 -3.61 2.87
N ASN A 78 10.59 -4.64 3.26
CA ASN A 78 10.81 -5.97 2.70
C ASN A 78 9.77 -6.25 1.63
N VAL A 79 10.11 -7.17 0.73
CA VAL A 79 9.17 -7.50 -0.34
C VAL A 79 7.91 -8.11 0.26
N LEU A 80 6.78 -7.61 -0.19
CA LEU A 80 5.46 -8.08 0.21
C LEU A 80 4.72 -8.53 -1.03
N VAL A 81 4.12 -9.71 -0.98
CA VAL A 81 3.40 -10.25 -2.13
C VAL A 81 1.92 -9.99 -1.97
N LEU A 82 1.31 -9.38 -2.99
CA LEU A 82 -0.15 -9.31 -3.10
C LEU A 82 -0.57 -10.32 -4.15
N GLU A 83 -1.35 -11.30 -3.73
CA GLU A 83 -1.91 -12.26 -4.65
C GLU A 83 -3.10 -11.64 -5.37
N GLU A 84 -3.62 -12.36 -6.36
CA GLU A 84 -4.73 -11.84 -7.18
C GLU A 84 -5.86 -11.33 -6.29
N GLY A 85 -6.24 -10.10 -6.51
CA GLY A 85 -7.37 -9.51 -5.80
C GLY A 85 -7.07 -8.95 -4.42
N ASP A 86 -5.88 -9.15 -3.89
CA ASP A 86 -5.54 -8.62 -2.57
C ASP A 86 -5.47 -7.11 -2.61
N ILE A 87 -5.70 -6.47 -1.46
CA ILE A 87 -5.81 -5.03 -1.38
C ILE A 87 -4.94 -4.50 -0.25
N ILE A 88 -4.25 -3.38 -0.52
CA ILE A 88 -3.59 -2.62 0.54
C ILE A 88 -4.50 -1.46 0.91
N LYS A 89 -4.77 -1.32 2.20
CA LYS A 89 -5.56 -0.21 2.74
C LYS A 89 -4.79 0.48 3.84
N MET A 90 -5.10 1.75 4.04
CA MET A 90 -4.44 2.55 5.07
C MET A 90 -5.44 3.38 5.84
N THR A 91 -5.10 3.64 7.10
CA THR A 91 -5.88 4.51 7.97
C THR A 91 -4.92 5.46 8.68
N CYS A 92 -5.23 6.73 8.66
CA CYS A 92 -4.39 7.73 9.31
C CYS A 92 -5.18 8.51 10.35
N SER A 93 -4.47 9.16 11.27
CA SER A 93 -5.12 9.88 12.35
C SER A 93 -5.58 11.28 11.99
N THR A 94 -5.09 11.83 10.88
CA THR A 94 -5.46 13.18 10.46
C THR A 94 -5.55 13.23 8.95
N ALA A 95 -6.63 13.82 8.44
CA ALA A 95 -6.83 13.90 6.99
C ALA A 95 -5.91 14.92 6.36
N ASN A 96 -5.52 14.66 5.12
CA ASN A 96 -4.80 15.58 4.24
C ASN A 96 -3.37 15.87 4.64
N GLU A 97 -2.78 15.07 5.50
CA GLU A 97 -1.42 15.32 5.96
C GLU A 97 -0.44 14.21 5.59
N ILE A 98 -0.93 13.03 5.21
CA ILE A 98 -0.06 11.91 4.87
C ILE A 98 -0.19 11.60 3.39
N GLN A 99 0.94 11.62 2.70
CA GLN A 99 1.05 11.24 1.30
C GLN A 99 2.19 10.26 1.14
N GLY A 100 2.15 9.49 0.06
CA GLY A 100 3.22 8.56 -0.15
C GLY A 100 3.19 7.93 -1.51
N ILE A 101 4.02 6.92 -1.67
CA ILE A 101 4.10 6.21 -2.92
C ILE A 101 4.46 4.75 -2.65
N ILE A 102 3.88 3.86 -3.44
CA ILE A 102 4.19 2.44 -3.41
C ILE A 102 4.88 2.09 -4.71
N SER A 103 6.03 1.44 -4.60
CA SER A 103 6.76 0.95 -5.78
C SER A 103 6.62 -0.57 -5.82
N TYR A 104 6.29 -1.09 -6.99
CA TYR A 104 6.01 -2.52 -7.07
C TYR A 104 6.28 -3.05 -8.48
N ALA A 105 6.34 -4.38 -8.56
CA ALA A 105 6.42 -5.06 -9.84
C ALA A 105 5.10 -5.78 -10.07
N LEU A 106 4.54 -5.60 -11.24
CA LEU A 106 3.31 -6.29 -11.64
C LEU A 106 3.68 -7.49 -12.48
N LEU A 107 3.20 -8.66 -12.04
CA LEU A 107 3.35 -9.90 -12.79
C LEU A 107 1.97 -10.29 -13.28
N ASP A 108 1.66 -9.92 -14.50
CA ASP A 108 0.31 -10.07 -15.04
C ASP A 108 0.29 -11.20 -16.06
N ARG A 109 -0.32 -12.31 -15.71
CA ARG A 109 -0.33 -13.46 -16.58
C ARG A 109 -1.35 -13.35 -17.72
N SER A 110 -2.20 -12.32 -17.69
CA SER A 110 -3.10 -12.10 -18.81
C SER A 110 -2.34 -11.74 -20.08
N GLN A 111 -1.05 -11.39 -19.95
CA GLN A 111 -0.22 -11.03 -21.10
C GLN A 111 0.71 -12.15 -21.53
N GLU A 112 0.54 -13.34 -20.96
CA GLU A 112 1.46 -14.44 -21.23
C GLU A 112 1.41 -14.92 -22.65
N ASN A 113 0.27 -14.88 -23.26
CA ASN A 113 0.13 -15.39 -24.63
C ASN A 113 0.48 -14.34 -25.65
N GLY A 114 1.04 -13.32 -25.15
CA GLY A 114 1.37 -12.17 -25.95
C GLY A 114 1.65 -12.47 -27.31
#